data_a13070250631b8e2f466a7aba3bba3b9
#
_entry.id   a13070250631b8e2f466a7aba3bba3b9
#
_cell.length_a   1.000
_cell.length_b   1.000
_cell.length_c   1.000
_cell.angle_alpha   90.00
_cell.angle_beta   90.00
_cell.angle_gamma   90.00
#
_symmetry.space_group_name_H-M   'P 1'
#
loop_
_entity.id
_entity.type
_entity.pdbx_description
1 polymer ?
#
loop_
_entity_poly.entity_id
_entity_poly.type
_entity_poly.pdbx_seq_one_letter_code
_entity_poly.pdbx_strand_id
1 'polypeptide(L)'
;MTRAFITAAGAFLPNAPVDNNRMERVLGLVGGKPSRLRERILKQNGIVSRHYALDDDGQTTHLNEELAVHAIRAALDRRGLRPDQVEMLACGTTQGDLPVPSFASMVHGRLGGAPLELLSAGGVCCSGMTALLGAVRAIESGERKNAVVCGSELVSRNLKHTRFESESDDAEGYRALDADFLRWMLSDGAGAFVLENAPAPHGLSLRVDWVDVTSFAHERPVCMYTGIVDKDTPRAGNTWLDRATIARADEVGMMRVRQDTRLLPDVVKLGVEQYLRLVKRERIRTDEIDHVLCHYSSHFFKAEIAKLLTEAGVLIPEEKFFTNLYTKGNTGAASMMR
;
A
#
# COMPACT_ATOMS: atom_id res chain seq x y z
N MET A 1 -13.04 23.15 -17.58
CA MET A 1 -12.55 22.52 -16.33
C MET A 1 -11.06 22.26 -16.53
N THR A 2 -10.26 22.60 -15.57
CA THR A 2 -8.83 22.28 -15.54
C THR A 2 -8.68 20.76 -15.47
N ARG A 3 -7.65 20.20 -16.08
CA ARG A 3 -7.36 18.76 -16.06
C ARG A 3 -6.09 18.53 -15.27
N ALA A 4 -6.00 17.37 -14.60
CA ALA A 4 -4.79 16.94 -13.95
C ALA A 4 -3.99 15.98 -14.85
N PHE A 5 -2.67 16.15 -14.86
CA PHE A 5 -1.74 15.30 -15.61
C PHE A 5 -0.66 14.76 -14.67
N ILE A 6 -0.37 13.47 -14.75
CA ILE A 6 0.83 12.91 -14.14
C ILE A 6 1.99 13.24 -15.10
N THR A 7 2.89 14.09 -14.67
CA THR A 7 4.00 14.61 -15.49
C THR A 7 5.35 14.00 -15.16
N ALA A 8 5.47 13.35 -14.02
CA ALA A 8 6.62 12.52 -13.63
C ALA A 8 6.24 11.49 -12.59
N ALA A 9 7.03 10.43 -12.51
CA ALA A 9 6.93 9.39 -11.49
C ALA A 9 8.31 9.13 -10.88
N GLY A 10 8.36 8.78 -9.60
CA GLY A 10 9.55 8.38 -8.88
C GLY A 10 9.25 7.22 -7.95
N ALA A 11 10.24 6.38 -7.67
CA ALA A 11 10.09 5.26 -6.75
C ALA A 11 11.38 5.06 -5.95
N PHE A 12 11.22 4.52 -4.76
CA PHE A 12 12.32 4.11 -3.91
C PHE A 12 12.02 2.78 -3.23
N LEU A 13 12.97 1.88 -3.27
CA LEU A 13 12.93 0.60 -2.57
C LEU A 13 14.17 0.52 -1.67
N PRO A 14 14.03 0.32 -0.37
CA PRO A 14 15.16 0.32 0.55
C PRO A 14 16.01 -0.93 0.37
N ASN A 15 17.30 -0.78 0.57
CA ASN A 15 18.30 -1.84 0.62
C ASN A 15 18.31 -2.78 -0.62
N ALA A 16 19.14 -3.80 -0.60
CA ALA A 16 19.14 -4.85 -1.61
C ALA A 16 17.91 -5.76 -1.45
N PRO A 17 17.40 -6.36 -2.55
CA PRO A 17 16.27 -7.27 -2.46
C PRO A 17 16.58 -8.47 -1.56
N VAL A 18 15.58 -8.86 -0.76
CA VAL A 18 15.62 -10.03 0.12
C VAL A 18 14.82 -11.14 -0.55
N ASP A 19 15.49 -12.24 -0.91
CA ASP A 19 14.84 -13.43 -1.46
C ASP A 19 14.12 -14.26 -0.37
N ASN A 20 13.40 -15.28 -0.83
CA ASN A 20 12.64 -16.15 0.05
C ASN A 20 13.51 -16.94 1.05
N ASN A 21 14.79 -17.18 0.75
CA ASN A 21 15.68 -17.92 1.65
C ASN A 21 16.26 -17.02 2.74
N ARG A 22 16.43 -15.72 2.44
CA ARG A 22 16.96 -14.75 3.40
C ARG A 22 15.89 -14.11 4.28
N MET A 23 14.59 -14.21 3.91
CA MET A 23 13.51 -13.50 4.57
C MET A 23 13.46 -13.79 6.08
N GLU A 24 13.49 -15.06 6.48
CA GLU A 24 13.46 -15.45 7.89
C GLU A 24 14.76 -15.09 8.65
N ARG A 25 15.87 -14.90 7.95
CA ARG A 25 17.09 -14.35 8.56
C ARG A 25 16.89 -12.88 8.95
N VAL A 26 16.30 -12.07 8.05
CA VAL A 26 16.09 -10.63 8.29
C VAL A 26 14.97 -10.37 9.28
N LEU A 27 13.83 -11.06 9.15
CA LEU A 27 12.66 -10.88 10.02
C LEU A 27 12.73 -11.70 11.32
N GLY A 28 13.65 -12.67 11.42
CA GLY A 28 13.75 -13.63 12.50
C GLY A 28 12.74 -14.79 12.37
N LEU A 29 13.03 -15.86 13.10
CA LEU A 29 12.21 -17.08 13.17
C LEU A 29 11.20 -16.95 14.31
N VAL A 30 9.92 -17.06 14.04
CA VAL A 30 8.87 -17.07 15.07
C VAL A 30 8.99 -18.35 15.90
N GLY A 31 9.12 -18.20 17.23
CA GLY A 31 9.35 -19.33 18.13
C GLY A 31 10.64 -20.12 17.83
N GLY A 32 11.63 -19.47 17.16
CA GLY A 32 12.89 -20.09 16.81
C GLY A 32 12.82 -21.17 15.72
N LYS A 33 11.71 -21.29 14.99
CA LYS A 33 11.48 -22.34 13.99
C LYS A 33 11.10 -21.74 12.63
N PRO A 34 11.49 -22.38 11.51
CA PRO A 34 11.03 -22.01 10.18
C PRO A 34 9.50 -22.13 10.06
N SER A 35 8.88 -21.22 9.28
CA SER A 35 7.44 -21.28 9.02
C SER A 35 7.07 -22.56 8.27
N ARG A 36 6.10 -23.31 8.82
CA ARG A 36 5.52 -24.51 8.17
C ARG A 36 4.66 -24.15 6.95
N LEU A 37 4.19 -22.91 6.85
CA LEU A 37 3.28 -22.44 5.79
C LEU A 37 4.04 -21.81 4.63
N ARG A 38 5.34 -21.60 4.76
CA ARG A 38 6.21 -20.93 3.79
C ARG A 38 5.97 -21.37 2.34
N GLU A 39 6.14 -22.68 2.09
CA GLU A 39 6.04 -23.21 0.73
C GLU A 39 4.65 -22.99 0.12
N ARG A 40 3.61 -23.22 0.92
CA ARG A 40 2.22 -23.03 0.49
C ARG A 40 1.93 -21.57 0.14
N ILE A 41 2.33 -20.63 1.00
CA ILE A 41 2.08 -19.20 0.81
C ILE A 41 2.88 -18.69 -0.40
N LEU A 42 4.16 -19.03 -0.51
CA LEU A 42 5.01 -18.61 -1.62
C LEU A 42 4.54 -19.17 -2.97
N LYS A 43 4.06 -20.41 -3.00
CA LYS A 43 3.45 -20.99 -4.22
C LYS A 43 2.22 -20.22 -4.66
N GLN A 44 1.40 -19.73 -3.71
CA GLN A 44 0.17 -19.00 -4.02
C GLN A 44 0.44 -17.54 -4.42
N ASN A 45 1.39 -16.87 -3.77
CA ASN A 45 1.63 -15.45 -4.03
C ASN A 45 2.61 -15.18 -5.18
N GLY A 46 3.46 -16.14 -5.55
CA GLY A 46 4.42 -16.03 -6.64
C GLY A 46 5.59 -15.07 -6.37
N ILE A 47 5.72 -14.51 -5.17
CA ILE A 47 6.76 -13.53 -4.83
C ILE A 47 8.09 -14.25 -4.61
N VAL A 48 9.14 -13.84 -5.33
CA VAL A 48 10.49 -14.39 -5.22
C VAL A 48 11.43 -13.52 -4.41
N SER A 49 11.16 -12.19 -4.37
CA SER A 49 11.93 -11.24 -3.56
C SER A 49 11.10 -10.03 -3.15
N ARG A 50 11.55 -9.33 -2.13
CA ARG A 50 10.96 -8.12 -1.57
C ARG A 50 12.04 -7.21 -1.02
N HIS A 51 11.68 -6.01 -0.60
CA HIS A 51 12.60 -5.06 0.02
C HIS A 51 12.18 -4.78 1.46
N TYR A 52 13.14 -4.67 2.35
CA TYR A 52 12.94 -4.30 3.74
C TYR A 52 13.87 -3.15 4.12
N ALA A 53 13.33 -2.16 4.83
CA ALA A 53 14.14 -1.12 5.49
C ALA A 53 14.74 -1.66 6.80
N LEU A 54 15.27 -2.86 6.73
CA LEU A 54 15.99 -3.57 7.78
C LEU A 54 17.31 -4.06 7.21
N ASP A 55 18.37 -4.04 8.04
CA ASP A 55 19.61 -4.72 7.74
C ASP A 55 19.55 -6.22 8.07
N ASP A 56 20.67 -6.92 7.89
CA ASP A 56 20.78 -8.36 8.16
C ASP A 56 20.66 -8.72 9.67
N ASP A 57 20.80 -7.74 10.56
CA ASP A 57 20.63 -7.88 12.01
C ASP A 57 19.19 -7.43 12.45
N GLY A 58 18.33 -7.13 11.48
CA GLY A 58 16.96 -6.69 11.71
C GLY A 58 16.86 -5.28 12.28
N GLN A 59 17.92 -4.45 12.18
CA GLN A 59 17.87 -3.05 12.58
C GLN A 59 17.24 -2.19 11.50
N THR A 60 16.47 -1.18 11.89
CA THR A 60 15.80 -0.27 10.96
C THR A 60 16.81 0.65 10.29
N THR A 61 16.84 0.65 8.95
CA THR A 61 17.76 1.45 8.14
C THR A 61 17.16 2.78 7.66
N HIS A 62 15.84 2.85 7.54
CA HIS A 62 15.09 4.03 7.08
C HIS A 62 13.81 4.17 7.87
N LEU A 63 13.34 5.40 8.00
CA LEU A 63 11.97 5.71 8.44
C LEU A 63 11.02 5.78 7.24
N ASN A 64 9.72 5.63 7.47
CA ASN A 64 8.73 5.64 6.40
C ASN A 64 8.70 6.97 5.64
N GLU A 65 8.81 8.09 6.35
CA GLU A 65 8.92 9.40 5.71
C GLU A 65 10.21 9.59 4.90
N GLU A 66 11.30 8.86 5.22
CA GLU A 66 12.53 8.87 4.41
C GLU A 66 12.33 8.13 3.09
N LEU A 67 11.66 6.97 3.11
CA LEU A 67 11.29 6.26 1.89
C LEU A 67 10.46 7.18 0.98
N ALA A 68 9.45 7.86 1.55
CA ALA A 68 8.61 8.80 0.82
C ALA A 68 9.43 9.95 0.21
N VAL A 69 10.32 10.58 0.97
CA VAL A 69 11.16 11.69 0.50
C VAL A 69 12.07 11.25 -0.65
N HIS A 70 12.66 10.05 -0.60
CA HIS A 70 13.47 9.53 -1.70
C HIS A 70 12.66 9.34 -2.98
N ALA A 71 11.45 8.79 -2.91
CA ALA A 71 10.57 8.63 -4.06
C ALA A 71 10.11 9.99 -4.62
N ILE A 72 9.75 10.94 -3.74
CA ILE A 72 9.34 12.29 -4.11
C ILE A 72 10.48 13.03 -4.81
N ARG A 73 11.68 13.02 -4.26
CA ARG A 73 12.86 13.65 -4.88
C ARG A 73 13.12 13.07 -6.25
N ALA A 74 13.06 11.75 -6.41
CA ALA A 74 13.23 11.10 -7.70
C ALA A 74 12.17 11.55 -8.74
N ALA A 75 10.93 11.80 -8.31
CA ALA A 75 9.88 12.32 -9.18
C ALA A 75 10.10 13.79 -9.54
N LEU A 76 10.46 14.62 -8.55
CA LEU A 76 10.74 16.04 -8.74
C LEU A 76 11.96 16.24 -9.65
N ASP A 77 13.05 15.51 -9.44
CA ASP A 77 14.26 15.59 -10.26
C ASP A 77 13.95 15.25 -11.73
N ARG A 78 13.17 14.20 -11.98
CA ARG A 78 12.74 13.84 -13.35
C ARG A 78 11.87 14.92 -14.00
N ARG A 79 11.09 15.63 -13.21
CA ARG A 79 10.26 16.74 -13.71
C ARG A 79 11.04 18.06 -13.83
N GLY A 80 12.18 18.18 -13.16
CA GLY A 80 12.95 19.43 -13.07
C GLY A 80 12.29 20.45 -12.12
N LEU A 81 11.57 19.99 -11.11
CA LEU A 81 10.96 20.83 -10.07
C LEU A 81 11.76 20.75 -8.77
N ARG A 82 11.84 21.88 -8.07
CA ARG A 82 12.37 21.93 -6.71
C ARG A 82 11.26 21.81 -5.67
N PRO A 83 11.55 21.33 -4.44
CA PRO A 83 10.56 21.20 -3.38
C PRO A 83 9.81 22.52 -3.07
N ASP A 84 10.47 23.68 -3.20
CA ASP A 84 9.87 25.00 -2.95
C ASP A 84 8.85 25.46 -4.00
N GLN A 85 8.72 24.73 -5.10
CA GLN A 85 7.76 24.98 -6.17
C GLN A 85 6.49 24.10 -6.06
N VAL A 86 6.47 23.19 -5.09
CA VAL A 86 5.31 22.30 -4.86
C VAL A 86 4.24 23.04 -4.05
N GLU A 87 3.01 23.07 -4.58
CA GLU A 87 1.89 23.78 -3.94
C GLU A 87 1.08 22.86 -3.00
N MET A 88 1.07 21.54 -3.25
CA MET A 88 0.38 20.55 -2.42
C MET A 88 1.17 19.26 -2.32
N LEU A 89 1.21 18.67 -1.12
CA LEU A 89 1.76 17.35 -0.84
C LEU A 89 0.67 16.44 -0.27
N ALA A 90 0.32 15.39 -1.00
CA ALA A 90 -0.65 14.39 -0.58
C ALA A 90 0.05 13.03 -0.37
N CYS A 91 0.04 12.53 0.86
CA CYS A 91 0.71 11.28 1.21
C CYS A 91 -0.29 10.24 1.73
N GLY A 92 -0.13 8.99 1.30
CA GLY A 92 -0.89 7.83 1.77
C GLY A 92 0.02 6.76 2.36
N THR A 93 -0.35 6.23 3.51
CA THR A 93 0.32 5.10 4.17
C THR A 93 -0.66 4.32 5.01
N THR A 94 -0.38 3.06 5.27
CA THR A 94 -1.13 2.26 6.24
C THR A 94 -0.85 2.76 7.67
N GLN A 95 0.42 2.98 7.98
CA GLN A 95 0.85 3.41 9.31
C GLN A 95 2.07 4.32 9.19
N GLY A 96 2.00 5.52 9.76
CA GLY A 96 3.17 6.38 9.97
C GLY A 96 4.04 5.87 11.10
N ASP A 97 5.27 6.37 11.18
CA ASP A 97 6.21 6.02 12.26
C ASP A 97 5.78 6.57 13.60
N LEU A 98 5.08 7.69 13.59
CA LEU A 98 4.53 8.33 14.77
C LEU A 98 3.00 8.39 14.67
N PRO A 99 2.28 8.24 15.80
CA PRO A 99 0.83 8.49 15.84
C PRO A 99 0.48 9.96 15.53
N VAL A 100 1.34 10.89 15.91
CA VAL A 100 1.25 12.34 15.66
C VAL A 100 2.67 12.91 15.47
N PRO A 101 2.87 13.90 14.58
CA PRO A 101 1.91 14.54 13.68
C PRO A 101 1.51 13.63 12.50
N SER A 102 0.73 14.16 11.55
CA SER A 102 0.31 13.39 10.37
C SER A 102 1.50 12.98 9.49
N PHE A 103 1.37 11.87 8.76
CA PHE A 103 2.45 11.36 7.91
C PHE A 103 2.92 12.38 6.85
N ALA A 104 2.01 13.08 6.18
CA ALA A 104 2.38 14.11 5.21
C ALA A 104 3.17 15.26 5.85
N SER A 105 2.89 15.60 7.11
CA SER A 105 3.66 16.62 7.84
C SER A 105 5.09 16.17 8.12
N MET A 106 5.28 14.90 8.48
CA MET A 106 6.62 14.31 8.67
C MET A 106 7.43 14.32 7.38
N VAL A 107 6.77 13.93 6.27
CA VAL A 107 7.39 13.94 4.93
C VAL A 107 7.78 15.36 4.53
N HIS A 108 6.90 16.36 4.71
CA HIS A 108 7.19 17.76 4.38
C HIS A 108 8.36 18.30 5.21
N GLY A 109 8.40 18.00 6.50
CA GLY A 109 9.50 18.41 7.39
C GLY A 109 10.87 17.91 6.92
N ARG A 110 10.94 16.69 6.36
CA ARG A 110 12.19 16.12 5.80
C ARG A 110 12.46 16.54 4.36
N LEU A 111 11.43 16.76 3.56
CA LEU A 111 11.56 17.23 2.18
C LEU A 111 12.12 18.65 2.13
N GLY A 112 11.66 19.49 3.07
CA GLY A 112 11.90 20.94 3.06
C GLY A 112 11.11 21.63 1.96
N GLY A 113 11.49 22.85 1.61
CA GLY A 113 10.85 23.63 0.58
C GLY A 113 10.15 24.88 1.15
N ALA A 114 8.96 25.18 0.62
CA ALA A 114 8.12 26.32 1.01
C ALA A 114 6.86 25.82 1.74
N PRO A 115 6.10 26.71 2.40
CA PRO A 115 4.78 26.38 2.90
C PRO A 115 3.88 25.85 1.77
N LEU A 116 3.18 24.74 2.02
CA LEU A 116 2.32 24.09 1.03
C LEU A 116 1.09 23.47 1.71
N GLU A 117 0.09 23.12 0.91
CA GLU A 117 -1.07 22.38 1.39
C GLU A 117 -0.72 20.92 1.66
N LEU A 118 -1.22 20.37 2.79
CA LEU A 118 -0.99 18.98 3.17
C LEU A 118 -2.28 18.17 3.16
N LEU A 119 -2.20 16.95 2.59
CA LEU A 119 -3.21 15.93 2.75
C LEU A 119 -2.54 14.63 3.20
N SER A 120 -3.00 14.08 4.31
CA SER A 120 -2.57 12.77 4.81
C SER A 120 -3.73 11.79 4.74
N ALA A 121 -3.60 10.77 3.88
CA ALA A 121 -4.57 9.71 3.73
C ALA A 121 -4.15 8.49 4.55
N GLY A 122 -5.03 8.04 5.45
CA GLY A 122 -4.90 6.80 6.21
C GLY A 122 -5.68 5.67 5.55
N GLY A 123 -5.36 4.45 5.92
CA GLY A 123 -5.99 3.24 5.40
C GLY A 123 -4.94 2.17 5.11
N VAL A 124 -5.30 1.16 4.35
CA VAL A 124 -4.34 0.18 3.86
C VAL A 124 -3.94 0.49 2.42
N CYS A 125 -3.85 -0.47 1.54
CA CYS A 125 -3.33 -0.30 0.18
C CYS A 125 -4.00 0.83 -0.64
N CYS A 126 -5.27 1.20 -0.35
CA CYS A 126 -5.97 2.28 -1.04
C CYS A 126 -5.55 3.69 -0.62
N SER A 127 -4.76 3.86 0.45
CA SER A 127 -4.40 5.19 0.95
C SER A 127 -3.65 6.05 -0.07
N GLY A 128 -2.78 5.45 -0.90
CA GLY A 128 -2.13 6.13 -2.01
C GLY A 128 -3.11 6.65 -3.06
N MET A 129 -4.12 5.86 -3.42
CA MET A 129 -5.16 6.28 -4.37
C MET A 129 -6.10 7.33 -3.77
N THR A 130 -6.35 7.29 -2.46
CA THR A 130 -7.09 8.35 -1.76
C THR A 130 -6.32 9.67 -1.76
N ALA A 131 -5.00 9.63 -1.57
CA ALA A 131 -4.13 10.80 -1.71
C ALA A 131 -4.16 11.36 -3.15
N LEU A 132 -4.11 10.48 -4.16
CA LEU A 132 -4.22 10.86 -5.57
C LEU A 132 -5.56 11.55 -5.86
N LEU A 133 -6.68 11.02 -5.36
CA LEU A 133 -8.00 11.63 -5.53
C LEU A 133 -8.04 13.05 -4.98
N GLY A 134 -7.47 13.28 -3.78
CA GLY A 134 -7.41 14.61 -3.17
C GLY A 134 -6.61 15.61 -4.02
N ALA A 135 -5.44 15.21 -4.47
CA ALA A 135 -4.57 16.06 -5.31
C ALA A 135 -5.19 16.36 -6.69
N VAL A 136 -5.81 15.36 -7.33
CA VAL A 136 -6.52 15.56 -8.60
C VAL A 136 -7.63 16.59 -8.44
N ARG A 137 -8.43 16.51 -7.38
CA ARG A 137 -9.51 17.45 -7.11
C ARG A 137 -9.00 18.87 -6.87
N ALA A 138 -7.89 19.04 -6.14
CA ALA A 138 -7.29 20.36 -5.90
C ALA A 138 -6.79 21.01 -7.21
N ILE A 139 -6.27 20.21 -8.14
CA ILE A 139 -5.85 20.71 -9.45
C ILE A 139 -7.06 21.01 -10.35
N GLU A 140 -8.06 20.12 -10.40
CA GLU A 140 -9.23 20.29 -11.25
C GLU A 140 -10.14 21.43 -10.80
N SER A 141 -10.18 21.75 -9.49
CA SER A 141 -10.86 22.94 -8.95
C SER A 141 -10.15 24.25 -9.31
N GLY A 142 -8.88 24.18 -9.70
CA GLY A 142 -8.04 25.33 -9.99
C GLY A 142 -7.40 25.97 -8.76
N GLU A 143 -7.55 25.38 -7.58
CA GLU A 143 -6.92 25.87 -6.33
C GLU A 143 -5.41 25.66 -6.32
N ARG A 144 -4.93 24.62 -7.00
CA ARG A 144 -3.50 24.29 -7.10
C ARG A 144 -3.12 24.05 -8.56
N LYS A 145 -1.93 24.48 -8.94
CA LYS A 145 -1.36 24.27 -10.28
C LYS A 145 -0.57 22.98 -10.36
N ASN A 146 0.01 22.57 -9.23
CA ASN A 146 0.74 21.32 -9.11
C ASN A 146 0.55 20.69 -7.73
N ALA A 147 0.80 19.39 -7.68
CA ALA A 147 0.83 18.60 -6.44
C ALA A 147 1.82 17.46 -6.58
N VAL A 148 2.37 17.02 -5.44
CA VAL A 148 3.07 15.74 -5.34
C VAL A 148 2.21 14.77 -4.56
N VAL A 149 2.01 13.58 -5.12
CA VAL A 149 1.31 12.47 -4.46
C VAL A 149 2.31 11.37 -4.16
N CYS A 150 2.29 10.84 -2.95
CA CYS A 150 3.18 9.76 -2.54
C CYS A 150 2.40 8.67 -1.79
N GLY A 151 2.61 7.41 -2.18
CA GLY A 151 2.29 6.24 -1.38
C GLY A 151 3.56 5.64 -0.80
N SER A 152 3.58 5.34 0.50
CA SER A 152 4.75 4.77 1.17
C SER A 152 4.36 3.76 2.23
N GLU A 153 5.13 2.68 2.35
CA GLU A 153 4.94 1.65 3.37
C GLU A 153 6.28 1.22 3.97
N LEU A 154 6.32 1.15 5.29
CA LEU A 154 7.40 0.55 6.07
C LEU A 154 6.83 -0.46 7.04
N VAL A 155 6.43 -1.60 6.52
CA VAL A 155 5.71 -2.64 7.25
C VAL A 155 6.65 -3.67 7.90
N SER A 156 7.86 -3.84 7.37
CA SER A 156 8.80 -4.89 7.82
C SER A 156 9.07 -4.88 9.32
N ARG A 157 9.05 -3.70 9.98
CA ARG A 157 9.18 -3.58 11.44
C ARG A 157 8.09 -4.28 12.22
N ASN A 158 6.86 -4.31 11.66
CA ASN A 158 5.71 -5.00 12.25
C ASN A 158 5.71 -6.50 11.95
N LEU A 159 6.63 -6.96 11.06
CA LEU A 159 6.75 -8.36 10.63
C LEU A 159 7.91 -9.11 11.32
N LYS A 160 8.67 -8.47 12.20
CA LYS A 160 9.74 -9.10 12.99
C LYS A 160 9.17 -10.20 13.87
N HIS A 161 9.93 -11.30 14.06
CA HIS A 161 9.52 -12.45 14.89
C HIS A 161 9.06 -12.03 16.29
N THR A 162 9.72 -11.02 16.90
CA THR A 162 9.41 -10.52 18.24
C THR A 162 7.97 -10.04 18.39
N ARG A 163 7.30 -9.68 17.28
CA ARG A 163 5.88 -9.31 17.29
C ARG A 163 4.93 -10.50 17.37
N PHE A 164 5.43 -11.73 17.20
CA PHE A 164 4.63 -12.95 17.11
C PHE A 164 4.92 -13.94 18.24
N GLU A 165 5.88 -13.70 19.12
CA GLU A 165 6.33 -14.63 20.17
C GLU A 165 5.30 -14.89 21.25
N SER A 166 4.36 -13.98 21.50
CA SER A 166 3.31 -14.14 22.52
C SER A 166 2.10 -14.96 22.04
N GLU A 167 2.09 -15.45 20.79
CA GLU A 167 1.04 -16.36 20.33
C GLU A 167 1.40 -17.80 20.67
N SER A 168 0.67 -18.40 21.62
CA SER A 168 0.56 -19.83 21.69
C SER A 168 -0.14 -20.34 20.43
N ASP A 169 0.43 -21.34 19.76
CA ASP A 169 -0.24 -22.05 18.67
C ASP A 169 -1.65 -22.43 19.16
N ASP A 170 -2.68 -21.89 18.52
CA ASP A 170 -4.01 -22.46 18.71
C ASP A 170 -3.99 -23.85 18.07
N ALA A 171 -4.76 -24.77 18.63
CA ALA A 171 -4.80 -26.19 18.23
C ALA A 171 -5.16 -26.37 16.73
N GLU A 172 -5.59 -25.30 16.05
CA GLU A 172 -6.07 -25.30 14.67
C GLU A 172 -5.13 -24.57 13.67
N GLY A 173 -4.06 -23.92 14.12
CA GLY A 173 -3.05 -23.26 13.25
C GLY A 173 -3.55 -22.06 12.44
N TYR A 174 -4.78 -21.58 12.64
CA TYR A 174 -5.36 -20.46 11.89
C TYR A 174 -4.69 -19.12 12.22
N ARG A 175 -4.27 -18.92 13.47
CA ARG A 175 -3.56 -17.69 13.87
C ARG A 175 -2.20 -17.57 13.19
N ALA A 176 -1.53 -18.69 12.97
CA ALA A 176 -0.27 -18.74 12.25
C ALA A 176 -0.42 -18.36 10.77
N LEU A 177 -1.53 -18.74 10.12
CA LEU A 177 -1.76 -18.41 8.71
C LEU A 177 -1.92 -16.90 8.48
N ASP A 178 -2.72 -16.21 9.29
CA ASP A 178 -2.98 -14.78 9.14
C ASP A 178 -1.72 -13.93 9.36
N ALA A 179 -0.86 -14.36 10.28
CA ALA A 179 0.42 -13.72 10.54
C ALA A 179 1.45 -14.01 9.43
N ASP A 180 1.65 -15.28 9.09
CA ASP A 180 2.61 -15.70 8.08
C ASP A 180 2.24 -15.20 6.68
N PHE A 181 0.95 -15.13 6.34
CA PHE A 181 0.50 -14.63 5.06
C PHE A 181 1.06 -13.23 4.77
N LEU A 182 0.95 -12.31 5.73
CA LEU A 182 1.48 -10.95 5.59
C LEU A 182 3.01 -10.92 5.56
N ARG A 183 3.68 -11.72 6.39
CA ARG A 183 5.14 -11.81 6.44
C ARG A 183 5.74 -12.23 5.09
N TRP A 184 5.11 -13.19 4.40
CA TRP A 184 5.60 -13.71 3.12
C TRP A 184 5.17 -12.89 1.90
N MET A 185 4.34 -11.86 2.07
CA MET A 185 3.77 -11.08 0.99
C MET A 185 4.28 -9.63 0.96
N LEU A 186 4.35 -8.98 2.14
CA LEU A 186 4.58 -7.54 2.23
C LEU A 186 6.04 -7.15 2.02
N SER A 187 6.22 -5.92 1.55
CA SER A 187 7.49 -5.29 1.21
C SER A 187 7.45 -3.81 1.57
N ASP A 188 8.59 -3.24 1.89
CA ASP A 188 8.73 -1.79 2.10
C ASP A 188 9.03 -1.08 0.79
N GLY A 189 8.62 0.18 0.70
CA GLY A 189 8.92 1.03 -0.43
C GLY A 189 7.99 2.21 -0.58
N ALA A 190 8.35 3.13 -1.46
CA ALA A 190 7.58 4.31 -1.79
C ALA A 190 7.51 4.54 -3.29
N GLY A 191 6.40 5.15 -3.71
CA GLY A 191 6.21 5.64 -5.07
C GLY A 191 5.58 7.03 -5.03
N ALA A 192 5.93 7.88 -5.98
CA ALA A 192 5.42 9.25 -6.06
C ALA A 192 5.13 9.68 -7.48
N PHE A 193 4.12 10.53 -7.63
CA PHE A 193 3.77 11.20 -8.87
C PHE A 193 3.86 12.72 -8.68
N VAL A 194 4.34 13.41 -9.70
CA VAL A 194 4.13 14.86 -9.87
C VAL A 194 2.89 15.03 -10.73
N LEU A 195 1.92 15.80 -10.22
CA LEU A 195 0.72 16.19 -10.93
C LEU A 195 0.78 17.68 -11.26
N GLU A 196 0.31 18.04 -12.46
CA GLU A 196 0.22 19.43 -12.91
C GLU A 196 -1.09 19.67 -13.68
N ASN A 197 -1.50 20.93 -13.79
CA ASN A 197 -2.71 21.34 -14.51
C ASN A 197 -2.52 21.41 -16.03
N ALA A 198 -1.32 21.11 -16.53
CA ALA A 198 -0.96 21.00 -17.94
C ALA A 198 0.04 19.86 -18.16
N PRO A 199 0.12 19.29 -19.36
CA PRO A 199 1.14 18.30 -19.65
C PRO A 199 2.55 18.90 -19.57
N ALA A 200 3.54 18.08 -19.25
CA ALA A 200 4.95 18.48 -19.29
C ALA A 200 5.33 18.92 -20.72
N PRO A 201 6.21 19.94 -20.85
CA PRO A 201 6.62 20.41 -22.19
C PRO A 201 7.40 19.36 -22.98
N HIS A 202 8.00 18.39 -22.29
CA HIS A 202 8.76 17.28 -22.88
C HIS A 202 8.47 15.98 -22.14
N GLY A 203 8.56 14.86 -22.86
CA GLY A 203 8.34 13.52 -22.30
C GLY A 203 6.87 13.11 -22.24
N LEU A 204 6.64 11.99 -21.59
CA LEU A 204 5.30 11.43 -21.43
C LEU A 204 4.54 12.14 -20.30
N SER A 205 3.30 12.51 -20.58
CA SER A 205 2.35 12.95 -19.57
C SER A 205 1.06 12.14 -19.70
N LEU A 206 0.55 11.66 -18.57
CA LEU A 206 -0.69 10.90 -18.53
C LEU A 206 -1.81 11.78 -17.98
N ARG A 207 -2.83 12.05 -18.78
CA ARG A 207 -4.02 12.77 -18.32
C ARG A 207 -4.79 11.87 -17.34
N VAL A 208 -5.15 12.41 -16.19
CA VAL A 208 -6.04 11.75 -15.26
C VAL A 208 -7.48 12.07 -15.65
N ASP A 209 -8.17 11.12 -16.23
CA ASP A 209 -9.55 11.31 -16.64
C ASP A 209 -10.52 11.26 -15.47
N TRP A 210 -10.23 10.41 -14.48
CA TRP A 210 -10.99 10.28 -13.23
C TRP A 210 -10.23 9.45 -12.21
N VAL A 211 -10.60 9.60 -10.95
CA VAL A 211 -10.23 8.70 -9.84
C VAL A 211 -11.51 8.32 -9.11
N ASP A 212 -11.72 7.03 -8.87
CA ASP A 212 -12.87 6.51 -8.12
C ASP A 212 -12.38 5.73 -6.91
N VAL A 213 -12.81 6.13 -5.72
CA VAL A 213 -12.52 5.46 -4.45
C VAL A 213 -13.83 5.23 -3.73
N THR A 214 -14.19 3.96 -3.53
CA THR A 214 -15.47 3.58 -2.93
C THR A 214 -15.24 2.76 -1.66
N SER A 215 -15.97 3.08 -0.59
CA SER A 215 -15.96 2.35 0.67
C SER A 215 -17.19 1.44 0.78
N PHE A 216 -16.99 0.21 1.24
CA PHE A 216 -18.01 -0.77 1.58
C PHE A 216 -18.06 -1.06 3.10
N ALA A 217 -17.44 -0.20 3.91
CA ALA A 217 -17.33 -0.40 5.35
C ALA A 217 -18.68 -0.40 6.10
N HIS A 218 -19.74 0.14 5.48
CA HIS A 218 -21.10 0.14 6.04
C HIS A 218 -21.77 -1.24 6.02
N GLU A 219 -21.30 -2.17 5.19
CA GLU A 219 -21.90 -3.50 5.01
C GLU A 219 -20.91 -4.66 5.10
N ARG A 220 -19.62 -4.36 5.27
CA ARG A 220 -18.56 -5.38 5.30
C ARG A 220 -17.73 -5.27 6.56
N PRO A 221 -17.36 -6.40 7.17
CA PRO A 221 -16.48 -6.41 8.33
C PRO A 221 -15.06 -5.95 7.97
N VAL A 222 -14.30 -5.54 8.97
CA VAL A 222 -12.90 -5.16 8.82
C VAL A 222 -12.08 -6.38 8.38
N CYS A 223 -11.33 -6.22 7.29
CA CYS A 223 -10.48 -7.29 6.75
C CYS A 223 -9.05 -7.21 7.28
N MET A 224 -8.46 -6.02 7.35
CA MET A 224 -7.10 -5.80 7.86
C MET A 224 -7.14 -4.79 9.00
N TYR A 225 -6.50 -5.11 10.12
CA TYR A 225 -6.59 -4.31 11.34
C TYR A 225 -5.39 -4.45 12.24
N THR A 226 -5.23 -3.49 13.14
CA THR A 226 -4.32 -3.49 14.30
C THR A 226 -4.96 -2.69 15.43
N GLY A 227 -4.49 -2.84 16.65
CA GLY A 227 -5.00 -2.09 17.81
C GLY A 227 -6.14 -2.78 18.56
N ILE A 228 -6.59 -3.95 18.10
CA ILE A 228 -7.59 -4.80 18.75
C ILE A 228 -7.21 -6.28 18.59
N VAL A 229 -7.73 -7.16 19.42
CA VAL A 229 -7.56 -8.61 19.27
C VAL A 229 -8.67 -9.19 18.38
N ASP A 230 -9.91 -8.84 18.68
CA ASP A 230 -11.10 -9.31 17.97
C ASP A 230 -11.73 -8.18 17.16
N LYS A 231 -11.64 -8.29 15.82
CA LYS A 231 -12.17 -7.30 14.89
C LYS A 231 -13.69 -7.17 14.91
N ASP A 232 -14.39 -8.18 15.37
CA ASP A 232 -15.85 -8.23 15.39
C ASP A 232 -16.44 -7.51 16.60
N THR A 233 -15.59 -7.11 17.55
CA THR A 233 -16.00 -6.43 18.77
C THR A 233 -15.27 -5.10 19.07
N PRO A 234 -14.98 -4.23 18.08
CA PRO A 234 -14.42 -2.92 18.40
C PRO A 234 -15.43 -2.09 19.17
N ARG A 235 -15.11 -1.74 20.43
CA ARG A 235 -15.94 -0.95 21.35
C ARG A 235 -15.08 -0.24 22.36
N ALA A 236 -15.66 0.74 23.04
CA ALA A 236 -15.02 1.41 24.17
C ALA A 236 -14.51 0.41 25.21
N GLY A 237 -13.30 0.60 25.69
CA GLY A 237 -12.64 -0.31 26.64
C GLY A 237 -11.94 -1.51 26.02
N ASN A 238 -11.96 -1.67 24.67
CA ASN A 238 -11.43 -2.85 24.00
C ASN A 238 -10.35 -2.56 22.95
N THR A 239 -9.80 -1.36 22.94
CA THR A 239 -8.70 -0.96 22.05
C THR A 239 -7.36 -0.98 22.77
N TRP A 240 -6.27 -0.89 22.02
CA TRP A 240 -4.91 -0.81 22.57
C TRP A 240 -4.70 0.40 23.49
N LEU A 241 -5.45 1.51 23.26
CA LEU A 241 -5.42 2.72 24.11
C LEU A 241 -6.07 2.53 25.46
N ASP A 242 -6.92 1.50 25.62
CA ASP A 242 -7.57 1.17 26.90
C ASP A 242 -6.70 0.27 27.79
N ARG A 243 -5.53 -0.15 27.32
CA ARG A 243 -4.60 -0.97 28.10
C ARG A 243 -3.71 -0.07 28.97
N ALA A 244 -3.35 -0.57 30.16
CA ALA A 244 -2.52 0.19 31.10
C ALA A 244 -1.17 0.63 30.52
N THR A 245 -0.61 -0.17 29.60
CA THR A 245 0.63 0.16 28.87
C THR A 245 0.58 -0.43 27.47
N ILE A 246 1.40 0.12 26.55
CA ILE A 246 1.58 -0.43 25.20
C ILE A 246 2.15 -1.84 25.28
N ALA A 247 3.03 -2.14 26.23
CA ALA A 247 3.57 -3.50 26.45
C ALA A 247 2.45 -4.50 26.73
N ARG A 248 1.46 -4.15 27.56
CA ARG A 248 0.29 -5.01 27.81
C ARG A 248 -0.58 -5.20 26.59
N ALA A 249 -0.70 -4.19 25.73
CA ALA A 249 -1.40 -4.34 24.44
C ALA A 249 -0.63 -5.28 23.48
N ASP A 250 0.71 -5.20 23.45
CA ASP A 250 1.57 -6.06 22.63
C ASP A 250 1.57 -7.53 23.12
N GLU A 251 1.63 -7.75 24.44
CA GLU A 251 1.56 -9.09 25.07
C GLU A 251 0.30 -9.88 24.66
N VAL A 252 -0.82 -9.21 24.48
CA VAL A 252 -2.07 -9.82 24.02
C VAL A 252 -2.26 -9.73 22.49
N GLY A 253 -1.24 -9.31 21.75
CA GLY A 253 -1.21 -9.29 20.31
C GLY A 253 -2.05 -8.17 19.65
N MET A 254 -2.45 -7.13 20.39
CA MET A 254 -3.20 -5.98 19.82
C MET A 254 -2.37 -5.17 18.82
N MET A 255 -1.05 -5.09 19.02
CA MET A 255 -0.17 -4.30 18.17
C MET A 255 0.21 -4.99 16.86
N ARG A 256 -0.25 -6.20 16.61
CA ARG A 256 0.02 -6.91 15.38
C ARG A 256 -0.88 -6.45 14.26
N VAL A 257 -0.30 -6.35 13.07
CA VAL A 257 -1.09 -6.22 11.85
C VAL A 257 -1.66 -7.58 11.50
N ARG A 258 -2.97 -7.67 11.41
CA ARG A 258 -3.72 -8.90 11.12
C ARG A 258 -4.53 -8.74 9.85
N GLN A 259 -4.72 -9.83 9.13
CA GLN A 259 -5.61 -9.86 7.97
C GLN A 259 -6.50 -11.11 8.03
N ASP A 260 -7.80 -10.91 8.03
CA ASP A 260 -8.75 -12.02 7.88
C ASP A 260 -8.75 -12.48 6.43
N THR A 261 -7.95 -13.51 6.16
CA THR A 261 -7.75 -14.04 4.80
C THR A 261 -9.03 -14.64 4.21
N ARG A 262 -10.04 -14.99 5.03
CA ARG A 262 -11.34 -15.49 4.60
C ARG A 262 -12.18 -14.44 3.86
N LEU A 263 -11.91 -13.15 4.11
CA LEU A 263 -12.60 -12.03 3.47
C LEU A 263 -11.96 -11.62 2.14
N LEU A 264 -10.78 -12.11 1.79
CA LEU A 264 -10.08 -11.71 0.57
C LEU A 264 -10.85 -12.02 -0.73
N PRO A 265 -11.56 -13.16 -0.86
CA PRO A 265 -12.41 -13.39 -2.04
C PRO A 265 -13.50 -12.32 -2.18
N ASP A 266 -14.12 -11.88 -1.09
CA ASP A 266 -15.12 -10.80 -1.10
C ASP A 266 -14.50 -9.47 -1.52
N VAL A 267 -13.30 -9.13 -1.04
CA VAL A 267 -12.57 -7.92 -1.44
C VAL A 267 -12.33 -7.90 -2.94
N VAL A 268 -11.88 -9.03 -3.52
CA VAL A 268 -11.65 -9.16 -4.97
C VAL A 268 -12.96 -9.00 -5.73
N LYS A 269 -14.03 -9.66 -5.29
CA LYS A 269 -15.36 -9.59 -5.91
C LYS A 269 -15.89 -8.16 -5.92
N LEU A 270 -15.84 -7.45 -4.79
CA LEU A 270 -16.26 -6.05 -4.69
C LEU A 270 -15.45 -5.13 -5.62
N GLY A 271 -14.14 -5.36 -5.75
CA GLY A 271 -13.29 -4.63 -6.68
C GLY A 271 -13.72 -4.83 -8.13
N VAL A 272 -13.99 -6.07 -8.54
CA VAL A 272 -14.48 -6.38 -9.89
C VAL A 272 -15.88 -5.81 -10.10
N GLU A 273 -16.81 -5.93 -9.15
CA GLU A 273 -18.14 -5.35 -9.26
C GLU A 273 -18.10 -3.82 -9.43
N GLN A 274 -17.21 -3.13 -8.70
CA GLN A 274 -17.05 -1.68 -8.87
C GLN A 274 -16.48 -1.36 -10.26
N TYR A 275 -15.51 -2.11 -10.74
CA TYR A 275 -14.99 -1.97 -12.11
C TYR A 275 -16.13 -2.13 -13.14
N LEU A 276 -16.96 -3.15 -13.03
CA LEU A 276 -18.10 -3.38 -13.92
C LEU A 276 -19.15 -2.26 -13.86
N ARG A 277 -19.36 -1.65 -12.69
CA ARG A 277 -20.21 -0.45 -12.54
C ARG A 277 -19.66 0.74 -13.33
N LEU A 278 -18.33 0.91 -13.34
CA LEU A 278 -17.68 1.97 -14.12
C LEU A 278 -17.78 1.70 -15.62
N VAL A 279 -17.62 0.46 -16.06
CA VAL A 279 -17.87 0.03 -17.46
C VAL A 279 -19.32 0.33 -17.86
N LYS A 280 -20.31 -0.08 -17.03
CA LYS A 280 -21.74 0.18 -17.30
C LYS A 280 -22.09 1.67 -17.38
N ARG A 281 -21.32 2.52 -16.67
CA ARG A 281 -21.48 3.98 -16.71
C ARG A 281 -20.67 4.64 -17.83
N GLU A 282 -20.12 3.86 -18.74
CA GLU A 282 -19.29 4.32 -19.85
C GLU A 282 -18.06 5.15 -19.42
N ARG A 283 -17.62 4.98 -18.17
CA ARG A 283 -16.38 5.58 -17.69
C ARG A 283 -15.15 4.81 -18.12
N ILE A 284 -15.31 3.51 -18.37
CA ILE A 284 -14.27 2.62 -18.88
C ILE A 284 -14.78 2.00 -20.17
N ARG A 285 -13.99 2.13 -21.21
CA ARG A 285 -14.15 1.42 -22.48
C ARG A 285 -13.06 0.37 -22.55
N THR A 286 -13.46 -0.90 -22.40
CA THR A 286 -12.53 -2.03 -22.25
C THR A 286 -11.69 -2.30 -23.47
N ASP A 287 -12.21 -1.97 -24.66
CA ASP A 287 -11.54 -2.06 -25.95
C ASP A 287 -10.42 -1.01 -26.12
N GLU A 288 -10.49 0.10 -25.40
CA GLU A 288 -9.51 1.19 -25.43
C GLU A 288 -8.39 1.02 -24.37
N ILE A 289 -8.42 -0.02 -23.55
CA ILE A 289 -7.39 -0.24 -22.53
C ILE A 289 -6.13 -0.82 -23.19
N ASP A 290 -5.02 -0.12 -23.09
CA ASP A 290 -3.70 -0.61 -23.50
C ASP A 290 -2.96 -1.31 -22.36
N HIS A 291 -3.06 -0.78 -21.12
CA HIS A 291 -2.37 -1.32 -19.96
C HIS A 291 -3.26 -1.34 -18.73
N VAL A 292 -3.15 -2.41 -17.94
CA VAL A 292 -3.79 -2.55 -16.64
C VAL A 292 -2.71 -2.68 -15.57
N LEU A 293 -2.63 -1.69 -14.69
CA LEU A 293 -1.79 -1.73 -13.50
C LEU A 293 -2.68 -2.08 -12.31
N CYS A 294 -2.82 -3.37 -12.03
CA CYS A 294 -3.70 -3.84 -10.98
C CYS A 294 -2.91 -4.18 -9.72
N HIS A 295 -3.30 -3.59 -8.58
CA HIS A 295 -2.81 -4.01 -7.28
C HIS A 295 -3.54 -5.27 -6.82
N TYR A 296 -3.03 -6.43 -7.21
CA TYR A 296 -3.40 -7.70 -6.60
C TYR A 296 -2.27 -8.14 -5.67
N SER A 297 -2.57 -8.30 -4.41
CA SER A 297 -1.57 -8.56 -3.37
C SER A 297 -0.89 -9.93 -3.47
N SER A 298 -1.41 -10.84 -4.29
CA SER A 298 -0.95 -12.21 -4.49
C SER A 298 -1.27 -12.67 -5.91
N HIS A 299 -0.41 -13.48 -6.51
CA HIS A 299 -0.64 -14.06 -7.84
C HIS A 299 -1.98 -14.80 -7.92
N PHE A 300 -2.37 -15.46 -6.84
CA PHE A 300 -3.67 -16.13 -6.76
C PHE A 300 -4.84 -15.21 -7.13
N PHE A 301 -4.83 -13.96 -6.70
CA PHE A 301 -5.91 -13.02 -6.98
C PHE A 301 -5.94 -12.53 -8.43
N LYS A 302 -4.81 -12.57 -9.16
CA LYS A 302 -4.78 -12.25 -10.59
C LYS A 302 -5.70 -13.21 -11.36
N ALA A 303 -5.59 -14.51 -11.08
CA ALA A 303 -6.42 -15.51 -11.72
C ALA A 303 -7.91 -15.36 -11.37
N GLU A 304 -8.22 -15.06 -10.12
CA GLU A 304 -9.61 -14.85 -9.68
C GLU A 304 -10.23 -13.59 -10.31
N ILE A 305 -9.48 -12.48 -10.41
CA ILE A 305 -9.92 -11.26 -11.11
C ILE A 305 -10.20 -11.58 -12.59
N ALA A 306 -9.29 -12.27 -13.28
CA ALA A 306 -9.46 -12.62 -14.67
C ALA A 306 -10.69 -13.50 -14.90
N LYS A 307 -10.93 -14.48 -14.02
CA LYS A 307 -12.12 -15.35 -14.05
C LYS A 307 -13.41 -14.55 -13.91
N LEU A 308 -13.50 -13.68 -12.88
CA LEU A 308 -14.69 -12.86 -12.61
C LEU A 308 -14.99 -11.88 -13.76
N LEU A 309 -13.96 -11.28 -14.36
CA LEU A 309 -14.12 -10.42 -15.54
C LEU A 309 -14.64 -11.23 -16.75
N THR A 310 -14.09 -12.42 -16.99
CA THR A 310 -14.51 -13.30 -18.07
C THR A 310 -15.98 -13.75 -17.90
N GLU A 311 -16.38 -14.13 -16.70
CA GLU A 311 -17.76 -14.50 -16.37
C GLU A 311 -18.74 -13.33 -16.59
N ALA A 312 -18.26 -12.10 -16.43
CA ALA A 312 -19.04 -10.89 -16.72
C ALA A 312 -19.00 -10.45 -18.19
N GLY A 313 -18.37 -11.23 -19.09
CA GLY A 313 -18.24 -10.91 -20.50
C GLY A 313 -17.22 -9.80 -20.82
N VAL A 314 -16.36 -9.46 -19.88
CA VAL A 314 -15.29 -8.47 -20.06
C VAL A 314 -13.96 -9.18 -20.25
N LEU A 315 -13.43 -9.13 -21.46
CA LEU A 315 -12.14 -9.75 -21.78
C LEU A 315 -11.06 -8.69 -21.85
N ILE A 316 -10.09 -8.76 -20.94
CA ILE A 316 -8.86 -7.97 -21.01
C ILE A 316 -7.71 -8.96 -21.22
N PRO A 317 -6.99 -8.90 -22.35
CA PRO A 317 -5.87 -9.78 -22.66
C PRO A 317 -4.80 -9.77 -21.57
N GLU A 318 -4.22 -10.93 -21.27
CA GLU A 318 -3.25 -11.09 -20.18
C GLU A 318 -2.00 -10.23 -20.37
N GLU A 319 -1.56 -10.03 -21.59
CA GLU A 319 -0.40 -9.21 -21.95
C GLU A 319 -0.56 -7.72 -21.61
N LYS A 320 -1.80 -7.25 -21.39
CA LYS A 320 -2.09 -5.88 -20.95
C LYS A 320 -1.87 -5.69 -19.44
N PHE A 321 -1.78 -6.79 -18.67
CA PHE A 321 -1.58 -6.71 -17.22
C PHE A 321 -0.10 -6.61 -16.88
N PHE A 322 0.34 -5.42 -16.52
CA PHE A 322 1.67 -5.21 -15.96
C PHE A 322 1.73 -5.62 -14.48
N THR A 323 2.81 -6.26 -14.09
CA THR A 323 3.11 -6.51 -12.67
C THR A 323 4.61 -6.57 -12.40
N ASN A 324 5.00 -6.03 -11.25
CA ASN A 324 6.34 -6.19 -10.68
C ASN A 324 6.29 -6.88 -9.29
N LEU A 325 5.12 -7.41 -8.92
CA LEU A 325 4.87 -8.07 -7.64
C LEU A 325 5.89 -9.16 -7.33
N TYR A 326 6.25 -9.98 -8.32
CA TYR A 326 7.11 -11.15 -8.12
C TYR A 326 8.50 -10.80 -7.58
N THR A 327 9.06 -9.66 -7.99
CA THR A 327 10.43 -9.25 -7.64
C THR A 327 10.49 -8.12 -6.63
N LYS A 328 9.36 -7.42 -6.40
CA LYS A 328 9.32 -6.24 -5.51
C LYS A 328 8.45 -6.47 -4.28
N GLY A 329 7.65 -7.54 -4.26
CA GLY A 329 6.68 -7.80 -3.20
C GLY A 329 5.53 -6.80 -3.22
N ASN A 330 4.63 -6.92 -2.24
CA ASN A 330 3.50 -6.03 -2.07
C ASN A 330 3.90 -4.84 -1.18
N THR A 331 4.01 -3.65 -1.74
CA THR A 331 4.32 -2.40 -1.04
C THR A 331 3.08 -1.58 -0.65
N GLY A 332 1.94 -2.23 -0.45
CA GLY A 332 0.71 -1.58 0.05
C GLY A 332 0.34 -0.32 -0.73
N ALA A 333 0.27 0.82 -0.04
CA ALA A 333 -0.09 2.14 -0.60
C ALA A 333 0.79 2.59 -1.77
N ALA A 334 2.05 2.14 -1.83
CA ALA A 334 3.00 2.49 -2.89
C ALA A 334 2.85 1.64 -4.15
N SER A 335 2.13 0.51 -4.10
CA SER A 335 2.14 -0.51 -5.17
C SER A 335 1.73 0.01 -6.54
N MET A 336 0.85 1.01 -6.61
CA MET A 336 0.35 1.61 -7.86
C MET A 336 1.23 2.75 -8.38
N MET A 337 2.20 3.22 -7.60
CA MET A 337 2.99 4.42 -7.90
C MET A 337 4.48 4.14 -8.14
N ARG A 338 4.92 2.88 -8.07
CA ARG A 338 6.33 2.49 -8.17
C ARG A 338 6.69 1.71 -9.43
#